data_004431292dc8caa8af5c77b051f128e1
#
_entry.id   004431292dc8caa8af5c77b051f128e1
#
_cell.length_a   1.000
_cell.length_b   1.000
_cell.length_c   1.000
_cell.angle_alpha   90.00
_cell.angle_beta   90.00
_cell.angle_gamma   90.00
#
_symmetry.space_group_name_H-M   'P 1'
#
loop_
_entity.id
_entity.type
_entity.pdbx_description
1 polymer ?
#
loop_
_entity_poly.entity_id
_entity_poly.type
_entity_poly.pdbx_seq_one_letter_code
_entity_poly.pdbx_strand_id
1 'polypeptide(L)'
;ETSGTAFFAYGLMWGVNHGLLDKTEYAPVIEKAWNYLVSTALQPDGSIGYVQPIGEKPDPTRKVDAKSQAPFGTGAWLLAACERVRYLDGSVEDKNSPSIKVEVKNTTKDNRNDVVELEAKTIFEKLGIGGGRQFVVYDGDRTEVPYQLTHDGKLLLQASVRPASSTELTIVKGQPADYRFTSWGRVYASREDDLAWENDRNGWRAYGPAIQKSGQRIYGFDVFNKNVPCPMLETFYHSELTSYGLQDKLRKAGRGGECAALHRTLTYHRDHGYGMDAYTVGPTMGAGVPALMEGKDFVYPLCYKEVEILDMGPLRFSARMAFAPVQVGQDKDVVETRVITLDKGTHLNKCEVAYANLSEARKVAAGIAVHKSMPDAYVMNKKLGYVAYADAMDHPEAMNGLIYIACLFPEGLKSVEYVPMAKEEAGAVGHVVGVSNYEPGDTFTYYFGSAWSKYDMPDMAVWQENVERYGRQLKTPLAVTLK
;
A
#
# COMPACT_ATOMS: atom_id res chain seq x y z
N GLU A 1 -19.57 38.07 10.29
CA GLU A 1 -18.18 37.68 10.12
C GLU A 1 -18.13 36.20 9.74
N THR A 2 -17.34 35.89 8.71
CA THR A 2 -17.43 34.58 8.04
C THR A 2 -16.87 33.42 8.87
N SER A 3 -15.70 33.58 9.49
CA SER A 3 -15.07 32.45 10.19
C SER A 3 -15.87 32.01 11.41
N GLY A 4 -16.37 32.97 12.22
CA GLY A 4 -17.24 32.67 13.33
C GLY A 4 -18.56 32.02 12.92
N THR A 5 -19.22 32.55 11.90
CA THR A 5 -20.46 31.96 11.35
C THR A 5 -20.23 30.53 10.85
N ALA A 6 -19.09 30.30 10.16
CA ALA A 6 -18.74 28.97 9.67
C ALA A 6 -18.48 27.97 10.80
N PHE A 7 -17.75 28.35 11.86
CA PHE A 7 -17.53 27.47 13.00
C PHE A 7 -18.83 27.16 13.76
N PHE A 8 -19.72 28.15 13.95
CA PHE A 8 -21.03 27.88 14.54
C PHE A 8 -21.88 26.95 13.66
N ALA A 9 -21.94 27.19 12.34
CA ALA A 9 -22.66 26.33 11.42
C ALA A 9 -22.10 24.91 11.44
N TYR A 10 -20.77 24.77 11.41
CA TYR A 10 -20.08 23.48 11.55
C TYR A 10 -20.50 22.76 12.84
N GLY A 11 -20.35 23.41 13.98
CA GLY A 11 -20.65 22.78 15.29
C GLY A 11 -22.13 22.39 15.45
N LEU A 12 -23.06 23.22 14.99
CA LEU A 12 -24.50 22.91 15.02
C LEU A 12 -24.84 21.74 14.10
N MET A 13 -24.37 21.76 12.86
CA MET A 13 -24.59 20.64 11.92
C MET A 13 -23.93 19.36 12.41
N TRP A 14 -22.71 19.45 12.95
CA TRP A 14 -22.03 18.32 13.55
C TRP A 14 -22.84 17.72 14.73
N GLY A 15 -23.35 18.57 15.62
CA GLY A 15 -24.18 18.14 16.75
C GLY A 15 -25.49 17.47 16.31
N VAL A 16 -26.13 17.99 15.25
CA VAL A 16 -27.32 17.35 14.65
C VAL A 16 -26.96 16.03 13.96
N ASN A 17 -25.91 16.00 13.17
CA ASN A 17 -25.44 14.80 12.46
C ASN A 17 -25.06 13.67 13.42
N HIS A 18 -24.62 13.98 14.64
CA HIS A 18 -24.27 13.03 15.69
C HIS A 18 -25.40 12.75 16.70
N GLY A 19 -26.60 13.27 16.42
CA GLY A 19 -27.76 13.07 17.30
C GLY A 19 -27.68 13.71 18.69
N LEU A 20 -26.77 14.67 18.87
CA LEU A 20 -26.61 15.45 20.12
C LEU A 20 -27.55 16.65 20.18
N LEU A 21 -27.96 17.18 19.03
CA LEU A 21 -28.87 18.31 18.89
C LEU A 21 -30.10 17.87 18.08
N ASP A 22 -31.27 18.39 18.47
CA ASP A 22 -32.51 18.12 17.73
C ASP A 22 -32.53 18.87 16.40
N LYS A 23 -32.69 18.16 15.29
CA LYS A 23 -32.67 18.74 13.94
C LYS A 23 -33.78 19.79 13.75
N THR A 24 -34.97 19.57 14.32
CA THR A 24 -36.12 20.47 14.15
C THR A 24 -35.87 21.79 14.87
N GLU A 25 -35.26 21.74 16.07
CA GLU A 25 -34.95 22.91 16.86
C GLU A 25 -33.86 23.79 16.21
N TYR A 26 -32.79 23.14 15.71
CA TYR A 26 -31.59 23.85 15.23
C TYR A 26 -31.60 24.13 13.72
N ALA A 27 -32.48 23.51 12.92
CA ALA A 27 -32.54 23.76 11.47
C ALA A 27 -32.67 25.23 11.08
N PRO A 28 -33.54 26.06 11.71
CA PRO A 28 -33.68 27.46 11.31
C PRO A 28 -32.37 28.27 11.46
N VAL A 29 -31.59 27.99 12.51
CA VAL A 29 -30.31 28.66 12.75
C VAL A 29 -29.24 28.18 11.79
N ILE A 30 -29.18 26.89 11.54
CA ILE A 30 -28.28 26.27 10.56
C ILE A 30 -28.54 26.84 9.16
N GLU A 31 -29.79 26.86 8.72
CA GLU A 31 -30.14 27.40 7.38
C GLU A 31 -29.79 28.88 7.26
N LYS A 32 -30.03 29.68 8.28
CA LYS A 32 -29.67 31.10 8.28
C LYS A 32 -28.16 31.29 8.19
N ALA A 33 -27.39 30.55 8.95
CA ALA A 33 -25.93 30.59 8.90
C ALA A 33 -25.40 30.13 7.53
N TRP A 34 -25.92 29.03 7.00
CA TRP A 34 -25.53 28.49 5.72
C TRP A 34 -25.85 29.44 4.56
N ASN A 35 -27.02 30.04 4.56
CA ASN A 35 -27.40 31.05 3.57
C ASN A 35 -26.41 32.23 3.55
N TYR A 36 -25.96 32.71 4.68
CA TYR A 36 -24.92 33.73 4.73
C TYR A 36 -23.60 33.23 4.12
N LEU A 37 -23.18 32.02 4.44
CA LEU A 37 -21.93 31.43 3.95
C LEU A 37 -21.89 31.29 2.43
N VAL A 38 -23.04 30.96 1.78
CA VAL A 38 -23.10 30.76 0.33
C VAL A 38 -23.49 32.00 -0.45
N SER A 39 -24.32 32.89 0.13
CA SER A 39 -24.82 34.07 -0.60
C SER A 39 -23.99 35.34 -0.38
N THR A 40 -23.21 35.41 0.71
CA THR A 40 -22.45 36.60 1.09
C THR A 40 -20.96 36.31 1.19
N ALA A 41 -20.56 35.24 1.90
CA ALA A 41 -19.16 34.95 2.14
C ALA A 41 -18.46 34.36 0.91
N LEU A 42 -19.11 33.45 0.18
CA LEU A 42 -18.58 32.88 -1.07
C LEU A 42 -18.68 33.92 -2.18
N GLN A 43 -17.55 34.26 -2.79
CA GLN A 43 -17.46 35.22 -3.88
C GLN A 43 -17.61 34.54 -5.25
N PRO A 44 -17.92 35.25 -6.31
CA PRO A 44 -18.08 34.71 -7.66
C PRO A 44 -16.82 34.03 -8.22
N ASP A 45 -15.64 34.42 -7.75
CA ASP A 45 -14.35 33.84 -8.11
C ASP A 45 -13.96 32.58 -7.28
N GLY A 46 -14.86 32.15 -6.38
CA GLY A 46 -14.64 31.02 -5.47
C GLY A 46 -13.88 31.36 -4.19
N SER A 47 -13.46 32.60 -4.00
CA SER A 47 -12.81 33.02 -2.76
C SER A 47 -13.82 33.22 -1.64
N ILE A 48 -13.33 33.17 -0.37
CA ILE A 48 -14.15 33.38 0.82
C ILE A 48 -13.82 34.74 1.42
N GLY A 49 -14.77 35.67 1.30
CA GLY A 49 -14.68 37.04 1.81
C GLY A 49 -15.27 37.23 3.21
N TYR A 50 -15.29 38.47 3.66
CA TYR A 50 -15.85 38.92 4.96
C TYR A 50 -15.21 38.23 6.17
N VAL A 51 -13.95 37.82 6.07
CA VAL A 51 -13.18 37.20 7.14
C VAL A 51 -12.53 38.29 7.98
N GLN A 52 -12.84 38.32 9.29
CA GLN A 52 -12.21 39.25 10.21
C GLN A 52 -10.75 38.83 10.46
N PRO A 53 -9.77 39.73 10.30
CA PRO A 53 -8.38 39.40 10.62
C PRO A 53 -8.18 39.12 12.09
N ILE A 54 -7.20 38.27 12.39
CA ILE A 54 -6.77 38.00 13.74
C ILE A 54 -6.12 39.27 14.36
N GLY A 55 -6.50 39.61 15.58
CA GLY A 55 -5.93 40.75 16.34
C GLY A 55 -6.24 40.60 17.81
N GLU A 56 -5.42 41.24 18.67
CA GLU A 56 -5.61 41.20 20.13
C GLU A 56 -6.88 41.89 20.59
N LYS A 57 -7.34 42.87 19.81
CA LYS A 57 -8.56 43.67 20.10
C LYS A 57 -9.32 43.90 18.81
N PRO A 58 -10.67 43.98 18.85
CA PRO A 58 -11.47 44.46 17.73
C PRO A 58 -11.00 45.83 17.28
N ASP A 59 -10.72 46.01 16.01
CA ASP A 59 -10.38 47.29 15.42
C ASP A 59 -11.61 47.85 14.68
N PRO A 60 -12.33 48.81 15.24
CA PRO A 60 -13.53 49.39 14.68
C PRO A 60 -13.27 50.19 13.41
N THR A 61 -12.01 50.55 13.14
CA THR A 61 -11.63 51.32 11.92
C THR A 61 -11.40 50.42 10.73
N ARG A 62 -11.18 49.12 10.93
CA ARG A 62 -10.92 48.16 9.88
C ARG A 62 -12.21 47.60 9.32
N LYS A 63 -12.53 47.97 8.08
CA LYS A 63 -13.69 47.46 7.40
C LYS A 63 -13.47 46.00 6.98
N VAL A 64 -14.42 45.14 7.32
CA VAL A 64 -14.49 43.75 6.85
C VAL A 64 -15.47 43.66 5.67
N ASP A 65 -14.99 43.32 4.50
CA ASP A 65 -15.74 43.28 3.27
C ASP A 65 -15.42 42.04 2.40
N ALA A 66 -15.94 41.96 1.18
CA ALA A 66 -15.76 40.85 0.25
C ALA A 66 -14.26 40.53 -0.05
N LYS A 67 -13.36 41.52 0.08
CA LYS A 67 -11.93 41.35 -0.15
C LYS A 67 -11.15 40.95 1.11
N SER A 68 -11.81 40.95 2.24
CA SER A 68 -11.21 40.55 3.53
C SER A 68 -11.15 39.03 3.61
N GLN A 69 -10.00 38.47 3.23
CA GLN A 69 -9.75 37.03 3.11
C GLN A 69 -8.64 36.60 4.07
N ALA A 70 -8.74 35.33 4.58
CA ALA A 70 -7.68 34.70 5.32
C ALA A 70 -7.81 33.15 5.23
N PRO A 71 -6.71 32.39 5.27
CA PRO A 71 -6.73 30.94 5.13
C PRO A 71 -7.60 30.23 6.17
N PHE A 72 -7.62 30.70 7.41
CA PHE A 72 -8.45 30.12 8.46
C PHE A 72 -9.96 30.32 8.22
N GLY A 73 -10.36 31.43 7.57
CA GLY A 73 -11.76 31.65 7.16
C GLY A 73 -12.19 30.65 6.07
N THR A 74 -11.32 30.41 5.10
CA THR A 74 -11.54 29.40 4.07
C THR A 74 -11.60 27.99 4.68
N GLY A 75 -10.70 27.67 5.61
CA GLY A 75 -10.71 26.39 6.33
C GLY A 75 -11.99 26.16 7.13
N ALA A 76 -12.47 27.18 7.86
CA ALA A 76 -13.73 27.13 8.60
C ALA A 76 -14.94 26.92 7.67
N TRP A 77 -14.95 27.62 6.53
CA TRP A 77 -16.00 27.47 5.52
C TRP A 77 -16.04 26.06 4.94
N LEU A 78 -14.88 25.48 4.61
CA LEU A 78 -14.78 24.10 4.11
C LEU A 78 -15.26 23.06 5.13
N LEU A 79 -14.91 23.23 6.41
CA LEU A 79 -15.43 22.37 7.47
C LEU A 79 -16.97 22.42 7.55
N ALA A 80 -17.54 23.63 7.52
CA ALA A 80 -18.99 23.81 7.50
C ALA A 80 -19.64 23.19 6.25
N ALA A 81 -19.00 23.29 5.08
CA ALA A 81 -19.48 22.70 3.84
C ALA A 81 -19.50 21.17 3.91
N CYS A 82 -18.45 20.54 4.43
CA CYS A 82 -18.42 19.10 4.62
C CYS A 82 -19.55 18.60 5.55
N GLU A 83 -19.76 19.29 6.68
CA GLU A 83 -20.89 18.96 7.58
C GLU A 83 -22.24 19.24 6.94
N ARG A 84 -22.34 20.25 6.08
CA ARG A 84 -23.59 20.54 5.36
C ARG A 84 -23.98 19.42 4.41
N VAL A 85 -23.02 18.82 3.71
CA VAL A 85 -23.28 17.65 2.86
C VAL A 85 -23.90 16.53 3.71
N ARG A 86 -23.30 16.18 4.85
CA ARG A 86 -23.81 15.16 5.78
C ARG A 86 -25.21 15.52 6.31
N TYR A 87 -25.42 16.80 6.66
CA TYR A 87 -26.70 17.29 7.16
C TYR A 87 -27.83 17.20 6.12
N LEU A 88 -27.53 17.42 4.84
CA LEU A 88 -28.50 17.33 3.74
C LEU A 88 -28.76 15.88 3.31
N ASP A 89 -27.74 15.03 3.34
CA ASP A 89 -27.81 13.62 2.94
C ASP A 89 -28.79 12.84 3.84
N GLY A 90 -29.18 13.44 4.96
CA GLY A 90 -30.20 12.86 5.82
C GLY A 90 -29.85 11.51 6.41
N SER A 91 -28.54 11.17 6.43
CA SER A 91 -28.04 9.99 7.13
C SER A 91 -28.10 10.16 8.67
N VAL A 92 -29.21 10.70 9.17
CA VAL A 92 -29.71 10.34 10.48
C VAL A 92 -30.02 8.86 10.35
N GLU A 93 -29.28 8.01 11.05
CA GLU A 93 -29.65 6.61 11.18
C GLU A 93 -31.15 6.54 11.39
N ASP A 94 -31.85 5.94 10.44
CA ASP A 94 -33.11 5.34 10.79
C ASP A 94 -32.77 4.34 11.89
N LYS A 95 -33.05 4.69 13.15
CA LYS A 95 -32.78 3.85 14.33
C LYS A 95 -33.39 2.47 14.20
N ASN A 96 -34.24 2.25 13.19
CA ASN A 96 -34.86 1.00 12.83
C ASN A 96 -34.15 0.26 11.69
N SER A 97 -33.17 0.89 11.00
CA SER A 97 -32.38 0.20 9.97
C SER A 97 -31.36 -0.73 10.61
N PRO A 98 -31.22 -1.97 10.11
CA PRO A 98 -30.22 -2.88 10.61
C PRO A 98 -28.82 -2.28 10.52
N SER A 99 -28.15 -2.17 11.65
CA SER A 99 -26.75 -1.77 11.73
C SER A 99 -25.92 -2.88 12.37
N ILE A 100 -24.69 -3.03 11.94
CA ILE A 100 -23.74 -3.99 12.51
C ILE A 100 -22.58 -3.21 13.10
N LYS A 101 -22.31 -3.44 14.38
CA LYS A 101 -21.13 -2.91 15.04
C LYS A 101 -20.00 -3.91 14.97
N VAL A 102 -18.85 -3.44 14.52
CA VAL A 102 -17.61 -4.20 14.42
C VAL A 102 -16.63 -3.65 15.46
N GLU A 103 -16.47 -4.36 16.56
CA GLU A 103 -15.45 -4.03 17.54
C GLU A 103 -14.12 -4.66 17.15
N VAL A 104 -13.07 -3.85 17.06
CA VAL A 104 -11.71 -4.28 16.79
C VAL A 104 -10.84 -3.97 17.99
N LYS A 105 -10.27 -5.03 18.61
CA LYS A 105 -9.51 -4.92 19.87
C LYS A 105 -8.02 -5.20 19.63
N ASN A 106 -7.20 -4.33 20.17
CA ASN A 106 -5.74 -4.45 20.24
C ASN A 106 -5.32 -4.80 21.67
N THR A 107 -4.71 -5.98 21.86
CA THR A 107 -4.20 -6.43 23.15
C THR A 107 -2.70 -6.17 23.32
N THR A 108 -2.05 -5.61 22.29
CA THR A 108 -0.60 -5.35 22.27
C THR A 108 -0.25 -3.97 22.82
N LYS A 109 1.05 -3.71 22.95
CA LYS A 109 1.59 -2.42 23.39
C LYS A 109 1.85 -1.44 22.23
N ASP A 110 1.72 -1.91 20.99
CA ASP A 110 1.99 -1.13 19.78
C ASP A 110 0.70 -0.49 19.26
N ASN A 111 0.81 0.69 18.66
CA ASN A 111 -0.27 1.22 17.82
C ASN A 111 -0.45 0.29 16.61
N ARG A 112 -1.70 -0.02 16.29
CA ARG A 112 -2.06 -0.87 15.16
C ARG A 112 -2.84 -0.06 14.12
N ASN A 113 -2.53 -0.29 12.86
CA ASN A 113 -3.30 0.23 11.73
C ASN A 113 -3.33 -0.84 10.64
N ASP A 114 -4.11 -1.86 10.91
CA ASP A 114 -4.11 -3.10 10.14
C ASP A 114 -5.38 -3.21 9.29
N VAL A 115 -5.27 -3.94 8.20
CA VAL A 115 -6.43 -4.45 7.48
C VAL A 115 -6.93 -5.69 8.22
N VAL A 116 -8.20 -5.67 8.62
CA VAL A 116 -8.89 -6.79 9.25
C VAL A 116 -9.91 -7.39 8.30
N GLU A 117 -10.19 -8.69 8.46
CA GLU A 117 -11.04 -9.47 7.57
C GLU A 117 -12.30 -9.95 8.28
N LEU A 118 -13.42 -9.89 7.58
CA LEU A 118 -14.71 -10.44 7.98
C LEU A 118 -15.29 -11.28 6.84
N GLU A 119 -16.15 -12.22 7.15
CA GLU A 119 -16.92 -12.93 6.12
C GLU A 119 -17.99 -11.99 5.54
N ALA A 120 -17.85 -11.60 4.27
CA ALA A 120 -18.79 -10.69 3.61
C ALA A 120 -20.22 -11.25 3.61
N LYS A 121 -20.37 -12.55 3.45
CA LYS A 121 -21.68 -13.25 3.51
C LYS A 121 -22.40 -12.97 4.83
N THR A 122 -21.70 -13.02 5.96
CA THR A 122 -22.29 -12.74 7.28
C THR A 122 -22.83 -11.31 7.36
N ILE A 123 -22.12 -10.35 6.77
CA ILE A 123 -22.55 -8.95 6.72
C ILE A 123 -23.80 -8.81 5.84
N PHE A 124 -23.81 -9.45 4.66
CA PHE A 124 -24.94 -9.42 3.75
C PHE A 124 -26.22 -9.99 4.39
N GLU A 125 -26.09 -11.14 5.06
CA GLU A 125 -27.19 -11.79 5.78
C GLU A 125 -27.75 -10.90 6.90
N LYS A 126 -26.88 -10.34 7.74
CA LYS A 126 -27.30 -9.47 8.85
C LYS A 126 -27.97 -8.17 8.38
N LEU A 127 -27.49 -7.59 7.28
CA LEU A 127 -28.10 -6.41 6.68
C LEU A 127 -29.33 -6.73 5.82
N GLY A 128 -29.58 -7.99 5.46
CA GLY A 128 -30.63 -8.39 4.52
C GLY A 128 -30.43 -7.78 3.14
N ILE A 129 -29.22 -7.88 2.58
CA ILE A 129 -28.84 -7.44 1.22
C ILE A 129 -28.38 -8.65 0.41
N GLY A 130 -28.53 -8.56 -0.93
CA GLY A 130 -28.17 -9.65 -1.83
C GLY A 130 -26.68 -9.81 -2.12
N GLY A 131 -25.86 -8.87 -1.68
CA GLY A 131 -24.41 -8.82 -1.92
C GLY A 131 -23.95 -7.50 -2.54
N GLY A 132 -22.64 -7.40 -2.82
CA GLY A 132 -22.03 -6.23 -3.44
C GLY A 132 -21.92 -5.01 -2.52
N ARG A 133 -21.65 -3.85 -3.12
CA ARG A 133 -21.41 -2.59 -2.41
C ARG A 133 -22.74 -1.85 -2.14
N GLN A 134 -23.57 -2.43 -1.28
CA GLN A 134 -24.88 -1.88 -0.87
C GLN A 134 -24.90 -1.48 0.61
N PHE A 135 -23.74 -1.14 1.16
CA PHE A 135 -23.59 -0.73 2.55
C PHE A 135 -22.44 0.28 2.66
N VAL A 136 -22.43 1.04 3.73
CA VAL A 136 -21.41 2.03 4.08
C VAL A 136 -20.81 1.62 5.42
N VAL A 137 -19.53 1.87 5.60
CA VAL A 137 -18.81 1.65 6.85
C VAL A 137 -18.42 3.01 7.43
N TYR A 138 -18.75 3.24 8.69
CA TYR A 138 -18.41 4.45 9.43
C TYR A 138 -17.46 4.14 10.58
N ASP A 139 -16.55 5.05 10.86
CA ASP A 139 -15.75 5.06 12.09
C ASP A 139 -16.54 5.63 13.29
N GLY A 140 -15.88 5.75 14.46
CA GLY A 140 -16.49 6.28 15.68
C GLY A 140 -16.95 7.73 15.57
N ASP A 141 -16.37 8.50 14.66
CA ASP A 141 -16.73 9.90 14.37
C ASP A 141 -17.76 10.03 13.23
N ARG A 142 -18.35 8.89 12.82
CA ARG A 142 -19.29 8.81 11.69
C ARG A 142 -18.72 9.28 10.36
N THR A 143 -17.41 9.20 10.20
CA THR A 143 -16.77 9.41 8.90
C THR A 143 -16.81 8.10 8.12
N GLU A 144 -17.24 8.17 6.85
CA GLU A 144 -17.20 7.01 5.97
C GLU A 144 -15.76 6.58 5.77
N VAL A 145 -15.49 5.30 5.99
CA VAL A 145 -14.16 4.68 5.79
C VAL A 145 -14.19 3.71 4.62
N PRO A 146 -13.15 3.71 3.77
CA PRO A 146 -13.07 2.77 2.67
C PRO A 146 -13.05 1.32 3.14
N TYR A 147 -13.74 0.47 2.40
CA TYR A 147 -13.69 -0.97 2.54
C TYR A 147 -13.48 -1.66 1.19
N GLN A 148 -13.14 -2.93 1.22
CA GLN A 148 -12.97 -3.73 0.02
C GLN A 148 -13.61 -5.12 0.18
N LEU A 149 -14.31 -5.58 -0.87
CA LEU A 149 -14.73 -6.96 -0.99
C LEU A 149 -13.70 -7.71 -1.83
N THR A 150 -13.30 -8.91 -1.39
CA THR A 150 -12.30 -9.72 -2.06
C THR A 150 -12.91 -10.84 -2.90
N HIS A 151 -12.12 -11.38 -3.83
CA HIS A 151 -12.49 -12.49 -4.70
C HIS A 151 -12.91 -13.76 -3.93
N ASP A 152 -12.35 -13.98 -2.75
CA ASP A 152 -12.62 -15.12 -1.85
C ASP A 152 -13.73 -14.85 -0.83
N GLY A 153 -14.49 -13.75 -0.99
CA GLY A 153 -15.66 -13.43 -0.19
C GLY A 153 -15.40 -12.80 1.17
N LYS A 154 -14.25 -12.16 1.36
CA LYS A 154 -13.97 -11.36 2.55
C LYS A 154 -14.42 -9.92 2.39
N LEU A 155 -14.76 -9.29 3.49
CA LEU A 155 -14.87 -7.86 3.68
C LEU A 155 -13.62 -7.38 4.41
N LEU A 156 -12.86 -6.52 3.78
CA LEU A 156 -11.68 -5.88 4.36
C LEU A 156 -12.05 -4.52 4.94
N LEU A 157 -11.60 -4.27 6.17
CA LEU A 157 -11.72 -2.99 6.87
C LEU A 157 -10.35 -2.56 7.39
N GLN A 158 -10.01 -1.27 7.28
CA GLN A 158 -8.83 -0.74 7.93
C GLN A 158 -9.18 -0.27 9.34
N ALA A 159 -8.50 -0.80 10.35
CA ALA A 159 -8.73 -0.48 11.75
C ALA A 159 -7.50 0.15 12.40
N SER A 160 -7.63 1.39 12.86
CA SER A 160 -6.63 2.08 13.68
C SER A 160 -6.97 1.90 15.15
N VAL A 161 -6.11 1.20 15.90
CA VAL A 161 -6.40 0.84 17.30
C VAL A 161 -5.19 1.14 18.18
N ARG A 162 -5.38 1.95 19.22
CA ARG A 162 -4.34 2.29 20.20
C ARG A 162 -3.92 1.07 21.02
N PRO A 163 -2.75 1.11 21.69
CA PRO A 163 -2.31 0.05 22.60
C PRO A 163 -3.36 -0.30 23.65
N ALA A 164 -3.56 -1.60 23.90
CA ALA A 164 -4.47 -2.11 24.94
C ALA A 164 -5.89 -1.49 24.90
N SER A 165 -6.42 -1.23 23.70
CA SER A 165 -7.67 -0.51 23.46
C SER A 165 -8.52 -1.21 22.42
N SER A 166 -9.70 -0.68 22.16
CA SER A 166 -10.57 -1.08 21.04
C SER A 166 -11.08 0.12 20.27
N THR A 167 -11.42 -0.09 19.01
CA THR A 167 -12.19 0.84 18.17
C THR A 167 -13.44 0.16 17.67
N GLU A 168 -14.47 0.93 17.34
CA GLU A 168 -15.72 0.43 16.80
C GLU A 168 -15.94 1.03 15.40
N LEU A 169 -16.31 0.16 14.46
CA LEU A 169 -16.80 0.56 13.14
C LEU A 169 -18.29 0.19 13.06
N THR A 170 -19.06 0.96 12.32
CA THR A 170 -20.50 0.71 12.13
C THR A 170 -20.79 0.49 10.65
N ILE A 171 -21.43 -0.62 10.32
CA ILE A 171 -21.84 -0.97 8.95
C ILE A 171 -23.36 -0.80 8.84
N VAL A 172 -23.82 -0.04 7.87
CA VAL A 172 -25.24 0.23 7.60
C VAL A 172 -25.54 0.08 6.12
N LYS A 173 -26.79 -0.24 5.77
CA LYS A 173 -27.24 -0.18 4.38
C LYS A 173 -27.02 1.22 3.80
N GLY A 174 -26.57 1.29 2.56
CA GLY A 174 -26.34 2.56 1.88
C GLY A 174 -25.53 2.41 0.60
N GLN A 175 -25.33 3.49 -0.10
CA GLN A 175 -24.45 3.55 -1.24
C GLN A 175 -23.12 4.16 -0.79
N PRO A 176 -21.99 3.42 -0.83
CA PRO A 176 -20.70 3.95 -0.48
C PRO A 176 -20.20 4.92 -1.55
N ALA A 177 -19.29 5.81 -1.14
CA ALA A 177 -18.54 6.64 -2.05
C ALA A 177 -17.66 5.81 -2.99
N ASP A 178 -17.18 6.44 -4.06
CA ASP A 178 -16.16 5.85 -4.92
C ASP A 178 -14.79 5.99 -4.24
N TYR A 179 -14.24 4.85 -3.82
CA TYR A 179 -12.94 4.83 -3.16
C TYR A 179 -11.80 4.80 -4.17
N ARG A 180 -10.80 5.64 -3.95
CA ARG A 180 -9.55 5.56 -4.72
C ARG A 180 -8.79 4.29 -4.38
N PHE A 181 -8.25 3.64 -5.40
CA PHE A 181 -7.36 2.51 -5.22
C PHE A 181 -6.04 3.00 -4.60
N THR A 182 -5.62 2.32 -3.55
CA THR A 182 -4.33 2.54 -2.90
C THR A 182 -3.41 1.35 -3.14
N SER A 183 -4.00 0.14 -3.16
CA SER A 183 -3.30 -1.12 -3.42
C SER A 183 -3.78 -1.66 -4.76
N TRP A 184 -2.92 -1.62 -5.76
CA TRP A 184 -3.28 -1.99 -7.13
C TRP A 184 -2.08 -2.46 -7.93
N GLY A 185 -2.31 -3.03 -9.08
CA GLY A 185 -1.27 -3.46 -10.00
C GLY A 185 -1.85 -3.94 -11.32
N ARG A 186 -0.99 -4.09 -12.31
CA ARG A 186 -1.35 -4.66 -13.60
C ARG A 186 -0.15 -5.22 -14.36
N VAL A 187 -0.41 -5.93 -15.44
CA VAL A 187 0.60 -6.34 -16.39
C VAL A 187 0.87 -5.22 -17.39
N TYR A 188 2.14 -4.86 -17.55
CA TYR A 188 2.64 -3.91 -18.54
C TYR A 188 3.21 -4.66 -19.75
N ALA A 189 2.36 -5.07 -20.66
CA ALA A 189 2.75 -5.81 -21.86
C ALA A 189 3.73 -5.05 -22.78
N SER A 190 3.71 -3.71 -22.70
CA SER A 190 4.64 -2.84 -23.43
C SER A 190 6.05 -2.77 -22.82
N ARG A 191 6.26 -3.34 -21.62
CA ARG A 191 7.54 -3.42 -20.91
C ARG A 191 7.75 -4.86 -20.44
N GLU A 192 8.10 -5.73 -21.37
CA GLU A 192 8.52 -7.11 -21.13
C GLU A 192 7.52 -8.00 -20.35
N ASP A 193 6.22 -7.69 -20.44
CA ASP A 193 5.13 -8.30 -19.69
C ASP A 193 5.32 -8.17 -18.16
N ASP A 194 5.90 -7.06 -17.68
CA ASP A 194 6.08 -6.86 -16.24
C ASP A 194 4.73 -6.89 -15.51
N LEU A 195 4.60 -7.74 -14.49
CA LEU A 195 3.60 -7.55 -13.46
C LEU A 195 4.16 -6.54 -12.46
N ALA A 196 3.55 -5.36 -12.35
CA ALA A 196 3.90 -4.40 -11.31
C ALA A 196 2.70 -4.11 -10.40
N TRP A 197 2.97 -3.99 -9.11
CA TRP A 197 1.97 -3.71 -8.08
C TRP A 197 2.53 -2.81 -6.99
N GLU A 198 1.65 -2.09 -6.30
CA GLU A 198 2.03 -1.14 -5.27
C GLU A 198 0.93 -0.97 -4.20
N ASN A 199 1.33 -0.40 -3.08
CA ASN A 199 0.45 0.21 -2.11
C ASN A 199 0.92 1.64 -1.75
N ASP A 200 0.50 2.17 -0.60
CA ASP A 200 0.91 3.49 -0.10
C ASP A 200 2.34 3.54 0.46
N ARG A 201 3.11 2.45 0.43
CA ARG A 201 4.47 2.37 0.98
C ARG A 201 5.53 2.12 -0.06
N ASN A 202 5.34 1.15 -0.92
CA ASN A 202 6.32 0.73 -1.93
C ASN A 202 5.64 0.17 -3.17
N GLY A 203 6.43 -0.01 -4.23
CA GLY A 203 6.02 -0.69 -5.44
C GLY A 203 6.94 -1.88 -5.74
N TRP A 204 6.46 -2.80 -6.53
CA TRP A 204 7.10 -4.07 -6.83
C TRP A 204 6.95 -4.45 -8.29
N ARG A 205 7.86 -5.29 -8.77
CA ARG A 205 7.81 -5.85 -10.11
C ARG A 205 8.22 -7.31 -10.10
N ALA A 206 7.48 -8.12 -10.87
CA ALA A 206 7.88 -9.44 -11.31
C ALA A 206 7.95 -9.45 -12.83
N TYR A 207 9.05 -9.97 -13.37
CA TYR A 207 9.28 -9.99 -14.80
C TYR A 207 8.46 -11.08 -15.52
N GLY A 208 7.95 -10.74 -16.68
CA GLY A 208 7.07 -11.61 -17.46
C GLY A 208 7.72 -12.38 -18.58
N PRO A 209 6.92 -13.14 -19.36
CA PRO A 209 7.42 -14.05 -20.39
C PRO A 209 8.23 -13.38 -21.50
N ALA A 210 8.00 -12.12 -21.79
CA ALA A 210 8.71 -11.42 -22.86
C ALA A 210 10.21 -11.26 -22.57
N ILE A 211 10.62 -11.19 -21.30
CA ILE A 211 12.03 -11.07 -20.92
C ILE A 211 12.84 -12.30 -21.32
N GLN A 212 12.22 -13.47 -21.33
CA GLN A 212 12.88 -14.71 -21.79
C GLN A 212 13.24 -14.66 -23.28
N LYS A 213 12.40 -13.99 -24.09
CA LYS A 213 12.64 -13.81 -25.52
C LYS A 213 13.85 -12.93 -25.82
N SER A 214 14.18 -12.01 -24.92
CA SER A 214 15.38 -11.18 -25.02
C SER A 214 16.67 -11.90 -24.62
N GLY A 215 16.57 -13.11 -24.07
CA GLY A 215 17.70 -13.88 -23.54
C GLY A 215 18.15 -13.47 -22.15
N GLN A 216 17.48 -12.52 -21.54
CA GLN A 216 17.76 -12.11 -20.16
C GLN A 216 17.24 -13.15 -19.17
N ARG A 217 17.93 -13.26 -18.03
CA ARG A 217 17.56 -14.13 -16.92
C ARG A 217 17.40 -13.27 -15.69
N ILE A 218 16.15 -13.07 -15.26
CA ILE A 218 15.80 -12.33 -14.07
C ILE A 218 14.77 -13.17 -13.31
N TYR A 219 15.11 -13.58 -12.08
CA TYR A 219 14.27 -14.49 -11.30
C TYR A 219 13.58 -13.77 -10.14
N GLY A 220 14.25 -12.76 -9.59
CA GLY A 220 13.86 -12.10 -8.35
C GLY A 220 12.74 -11.08 -8.52
N PHE A 221 12.16 -10.68 -7.39
CA PHE A 221 11.34 -9.48 -7.34
C PHE A 221 12.20 -8.24 -7.39
N ASP A 222 11.67 -7.24 -8.05
CA ASP A 222 12.23 -5.90 -8.17
C ASP A 222 11.43 -4.88 -7.37
N VAL A 223 12.01 -3.74 -7.04
CA VAL A 223 11.44 -2.76 -6.13
C VAL A 223 11.41 -1.38 -6.73
N PHE A 224 10.23 -0.76 -6.68
CA PHE A 224 10.08 0.68 -6.88
C PHE A 224 10.04 1.37 -5.50
N ASN A 225 11.04 2.22 -5.24
CA ASN A 225 11.04 3.08 -4.07
C ASN A 225 10.03 4.21 -4.25
N LYS A 226 9.28 4.53 -3.20
CA LYS A 226 8.31 5.62 -3.16
C LYS A 226 8.52 6.46 -1.91
N ASN A 227 8.25 7.75 -2.00
CA ASN A 227 8.17 8.67 -0.86
C ASN A 227 6.84 9.43 -0.81
N VAL A 228 5.85 8.93 -1.54
CA VAL A 228 4.48 9.46 -1.59
C VAL A 228 3.47 8.33 -1.41
N PRO A 229 2.35 8.55 -0.72
CA PRO A 229 1.37 7.50 -0.42
C PRO A 229 0.37 7.25 -1.58
N CYS A 230 0.47 7.99 -2.67
CA CYS A 230 -0.41 7.80 -3.82
C CYS A 230 0.16 6.76 -4.81
N PRO A 231 -0.67 6.15 -5.65
CA PRO A 231 -0.23 5.28 -6.72
C PRO A 231 0.69 6.01 -7.71
N MET A 232 1.83 5.38 -8.05
CA MET A 232 2.88 5.96 -8.90
C MET A 232 3.28 5.10 -10.10
N LEU A 233 2.95 3.81 -10.12
CA LEU A 233 3.41 2.90 -11.19
C LEU A 233 3.00 3.37 -12.58
N GLU A 234 1.76 3.87 -12.76
CA GLU A 234 1.34 4.43 -14.04
C GLU A 234 2.22 5.61 -14.47
N THR A 235 2.60 6.47 -13.54
CA THR A 235 3.48 7.60 -13.80
C THR A 235 4.87 7.13 -14.20
N PHE A 236 5.44 6.16 -13.47
CA PHE A 236 6.75 5.57 -13.76
C PHE A 236 6.77 4.95 -15.16
N TYR A 237 5.87 4.00 -15.43
CA TYR A 237 5.83 3.31 -16.72
C TYR A 237 5.49 4.23 -17.89
N HIS A 238 4.55 5.16 -17.71
CA HIS A 238 4.20 6.12 -18.77
C HIS A 238 5.39 7.00 -19.15
N SER A 239 6.10 7.52 -18.16
CA SER A 239 7.28 8.37 -18.35
C SER A 239 8.41 7.63 -19.10
N GLU A 240 8.76 6.43 -18.63
CA GLU A 240 9.81 5.60 -19.22
C GLU A 240 9.45 5.18 -20.66
N LEU A 241 8.27 4.64 -20.88
CA LEU A 241 7.84 4.17 -22.21
C LEU A 241 7.69 5.30 -23.22
N THR A 242 7.22 6.48 -22.79
CA THR A 242 7.16 7.66 -23.64
C THR A 242 8.56 8.09 -24.07
N SER A 243 9.55 7.96 -23.20
CA SER A 243 10.93 8.33 -23.50
C SER A 243 11.55 7.48 -24.62
N TYR A 244 11.22 6.20 -24.73
CA TYR A 244 11.82 5.28 -25.71
C TYR A 244 11.57 5.73 -27.17
N GLY A 245 10.32 6.03 -27.49
CA GLY A 245 9.95 6.47 -28.83
C GLY A 245 10.56 7.83 -29.22
N LEU A 246 10.69 8.73 -28.27
CA LEU A 246 11.34 10.05 -28.48
C LEU A 246 12.85 9.93 -28.59
N GLN A 247 13.49 9.10 -27.75
CA GLN A 247 14.91 8.82 -27.80
C GLN A 247 15.33 8.21 -29.14
N ASP A 248 14.51 7.28 -29.67
CA ASP A 248 14.79 6.67 -30.97
C ASP A 248 14.78 7.68 -32.13
N LYS A 249 13.81 8.60 -32.13
CA LYS A 249 13.76 9.71 -33.08
C LYS A 249 14.97 10.63 -32.98
N LEU A 250 15.41 10.98 -31.75
CA LEU A 250 16.58 11.83 -31.53
C LEU A 250 17.88 11.12 -31.95
N ARG A 251 18.03 9.84 -31.67
CA ARG A 251 19.18 9.03 -32.12
C ARG A 251 19.25 8.98 -33.65
N LYS A 252 18.15 8.72 -34.33
CA LYS A 252 18.06 8.69 -35.79
C LYS A 252 18.38 10.05 -36.42
N ALA A 253 18.10 11.14 -35.71
CA ALA A 253 18.44 12.52 -36.12
C ALA A 253 19.87 12.96 -35.77
N GLY A 254 20.70 12.07 -35.18
CA GLY A 254 22.07 12.41 -34.77
C GLY A 254 22.12 13.32 -33.51
N ARG A 255 21.03 13.51 -32.79
CA ARG A 255 20.90 14.43 -31.65
C ARG A 255 21.18 13.71 -30.30
N GLY A 256 22.38 13.11 -30.17
CA GLY A 256 22.73 12.27 -29.01
C GLY A 256 22.70 13.00 -27.67
N GLY A 257 23.16 14.27 -27.61
CA GLY A 257 23.11 15.07 -26.37
C GLY A 257 21.68 15.31 -25.87
N GLU A 258 20.76 15.60 -26.79
CA GLU A 258 19.35 15.81 -26.46
C GLU A 258 18.65 14.50 -26.11
N CYS A 259 19.03 13.40 -26.76
CA CYS A 259 18.58 12.06 -26.40
C CYS A 259 18.95 11.73 -24.94
N ALA A 260 20.21 11.99 -24.54
CA ALA A 260 20.65 11.76 -23.17
C ALA A 260 19.95 12.68 -22.15
N ALA A 261 19.70 13.96 -22.53
CA ALA A 261 18.96 14.88 -21.69
C ALA A 261 17.52 14.44 -21.47
N LEU A 262 16.84 14.05 -22.56
CA LEU A 262 15.47 13.52 -22.50
C LEU A 262 15.38 12.26 -21.62
N HIS A 263 16.30 11.32 -21.80
CA HIS A 263 16.35 10.12 -20.95
C HIS A 263 16.45 10.49 -19.47
N ARG A 264 17.40 11.36 -19.11
CA ARG A 264 17.55 11.80 -17.71
C ARG A 264 16.33 12.48 -17.13
N THR A 265 15.48 13.08 -17.95
CA THR A 265 14.27 13.80 -17.53
C THR A 265 13.07 12.86 -17.32
N LEU A 266 13.00 11.75 -18.05
CA LEU A 266 11.81 10.89 -18.11
C LEU A 266 12.03 9.51 -17.49
N THR A 267 13.27 9.05 -17.34
CA THR A 267 13.53 7.70 -16.83
C THR A 267 13.11 7.55 -15.35
N TYR A 268 12.42 6.49 -15.02
CA TYR A 268 12.10 6.15 -13.64
C TYR A 268 13.31 5.63 -12.83
N HIS A 269 14.46 5.40 -13.46
CA HIS A 269 15.72 5.08 -12.77
C HIS A 269 16.36 6.30 -12.08
N ARG A 270 15.66 7.42 -12.02
CA ARG A 270 16.04 8.63 -11.30
C ARG A 270 14.90 9.12 -10.43
N ASP A 271 15.23 9.59 -9.24
CA ASP A 271 14.27 10.22 -8.35
C ASP A 271 13.87 11.61 -8.89
N HIS A 272 12.60 11.74 -9.25
CA HIS A 272 11.97 13.00 -9.67
C HIS A 272 11.16 13.64 -8.54
N GLY A 273 11.42 13.28 -7.27
CA GLY A 273 10.76 13.80 -6.08
C GLY A 273 9.59 12.95 -5.57
N TYR A 274 9.35 11.79 -6.18
CA TYR A 274 8.26 10.88 -5.79
C TYR A 274 8.68 9.40 -5.73
N GLY A 275 9.96 9.12 -6.00
CA GLY A 275 10.54 7.78 -5.96
C GLY A 275 11.21 7.38 -7.26
N MET A 276 11.68 6.14 -7.31
CA MET A 276 12.47 5.61 -8.43
C MET A 276 12.58 4.09 -8.40
N ASP A 277 12.98 3.51 -9.56
CA ASP A 277 13.50 2.16 -9.70
C ASP A 277 15.05 2.24 -9.72
N ALA A 278 15.69 1.71 -8.69
CA ALA A 278 17.15 1.74 -8.58
C ALA A 278 17.72 0.45 -7.96
N TYR A 279 16.99 -0.66 -8.06
CA TYR A 279 17.41 -1.95 -7.54
C TYR A 279 17.78 -2.90 -8.68
N THR A 280 18.96 -3.52 -8.60
CA THR A 280 19.41 -4.49 -9.60
C THR A 280 19.07 -5.91 -9.18
N VAL A 281 18.29 -6.63 -9.98
CA VAL A 281 17.86 -8.01 -9.69
C VAL A 281 18.80 -9.04 -10.32
N GLY A 282 18.93 -9.04 -11.64
CA GLY A 282 19.70 -10.05 -12.36
C GLY A 282 19.21 -11.51 -12.15
N PRO A 283 20.07 -12.51 -12.41
CA PRO A 283 19.74 -13.92 -12.19
C PRO A 283 19.87 -14.33 -10.71
N THR A 284 19.20 -13.63 -9.83
CA THR A 284 19.27 -13.78 -8.37
C THR A 284 17.88 -13.84 -7.73
N MET A 285 17.83 -14.01 -6.41
CA MET A 285 16.57 -13.90 -5.65
C MET A 285 16.00 -12.47 -5.63
N GLY A 286 16.79 -11.47 -6.05
CA GLY A 286 16.35 -10.08 -5.96
C GLY A 286 15.91 -9.71 -4.55
N ALA A 287 14.75 -9.10 -4.43
CA ALA A 287 14.21 -8.59 -3.17
C ALA A 287 13.21 -9.56 -2.50
N GLY A 288 13.45 -10.87 -2.55
CA GLY A 288 12.65 -11.77 -1.72
C GLY A 288 11.94 -12.93 -2.39
N VAL A 289 12.48 -13.54 -3.45
CA VAL A 289 11.85 -14.71 -4.12
C VAL A 289 12.08 -16.00 -3.35
N PRO A 290 11.14 -16.98 -3.42
CA PRO A 290 11.34 -18.33 -2.94
C PRO A 290 12.08 -19.19 -3.97
N ALA A 291 12.74 -20.25 -3.50
CA ALA A 291 13.32 -21.30 -4.32
C ALA A 291 13.34 -22.64 -3.58
N LEU A 292 13.15 -23.74 -4.29
CA LEU A 292 13.51 -25.05 -3.75
C LEU A 292 15.04 -25.20 -3.73
N MET A 293 15.57 -26.04 -2.86
CA MET A 293 17.00 -26.25 -2.71
C MET A 293 17.40 -27.67 -3.08
N GLU A 294 18.45 -27.80 -3.88
CA GLU A 294 19.19 -29.01 -4.12
C GLU A 294 20.60 -28.87 -3.52
N GLY A 295 20.78 -29.41 -2.32
CA GLY A 295 22.00 -29.17 -1.55
C GLY A 295 22.11 -27.70 -1.14
N LYS A 296 23.03 -26.95 -1.76
CA LYS A 296 23.20 -25.49 -1.60
C LYS A 296 22.73 -24.68 -2.80
N ASP A 297 22.34 -25.35 -3.87
CA ASP A 297 21.89 -24.70 -5.09
C ASP A 297 20.40 -24.38 -5.02
N PHE A 298 20.01 -23.27 -5.62
CA PHE A 298 18.63 -22.86 -5.71
C PHE A 298 18.02 -23.26 -7.06
N VAL A 299 16.85 -23.87 -7.02
CA VAL A 299 16.07 -24.16 -8.21
C VAL A 299 15.03 -23.05 -8.39
N TYR A 300 15.24 -22.22 -9.39
CA TYR A 300 14.33 -21.15 -9.75
C TYR A 300 13.51 -21.53 -10.97
N PRO A 301 12.19 -21.32 -10.96
CA PRO A 301 11.49 -21.10 -12.20
C PRO A 301 11.96 -19.75 -12.78
N LEU A 302 12.01 -19.62 -14.10
CA LEU A 302 12.34 -18.35 -14.77
C LEU A 302 11.34 -17.24 -14.35
N CYS A 303 10.83 -16.43 -15.23
CA CYS A 303 9.72 -15.54 -14.93
C CYS A 303 8.39 -16.31 -14.83
N TYR A 304 7.34 -15.66 -14.37
CA TYR A 304 6.00 -16.26 -14.39
C TYR A 304 5.57 -16.60 -15.85
N LYS A 305 4.77 -17.63 -15.99
CA LYS A 305 4.14 -18.02 -17.26
C LYS A 305 2.77 -17.39 -17.41
N GLU A 306 1.99 -17.43 -16.35
CA GLU A 306 0.63 -16.92 -16.29
C GLU A 306 0.44 -16.14 -14.99
N VAL A 307 -0.37 -15.07 -15.05
CA VAL A 307 -0.73 -14.27 -13.89
C VAL A 307 -2.21 -13.93 -13.92
N GLU A 308 -2.84 -14.00 -12.75
CA GLU A 308 -4.21 -13.60 -12.51
C GLU A 308 -4.22 -12.57 -11.38
N ILE A 309 -4.77 -11.38 -11.63
CA ILE A 309 -5.02 -10.39 -10.57
C ILE A 309 -6.31 -10.79 -9.88
N LEU A 310 -6.22 -11.09 -8.59
CA LEU A 310 -7.35 -11.57 -7.78
C LEU A 310 -8.10 -10.39 -7.15
N ASP A 311 -7.35 -9.44 -6.58
CA ASP A 311 -7.90 -8.26 -5.93
C ASP A 311 -7.09 -7.02 -6.26
N MET A 312 -7.75 -5.87 -6.35
CA MET A 312 -7.18 -4.54 -6.29
C MET A 312 -8.22 -3.56 -5.78
N GLY A 313 -7.79 -2.56 -5.02
CA GLY A 313 -8.73 -1.62 -4.44
C GLY A 313 -8.11 -0.69 -3.40
N PRO A 314 -8.95 -0.14 -2.51
CA PRO A 314 -8.47 0.80 -1.50
C PRO A 314 -7.60 0.16 -0.42
N LEU A 315 -7.67 -1.17 -0.21
CA LEU A 315 -7.03 -1.82 0.94
C LEU A 315 -6.09 -2.97 0.59
N ARG A 316 -6.32 -3.71 -0.50
CA ARG A 316 -5.54 -4.90 -0.85
C ARG A 316 -5.33 -5.03 -2.35
N PHE A 317 -4.11 -5.36 -2.72
CA PHE A 317 -3.78 -6.00 -3.98
C PHE A 317 -3.45 -7.47 -3.74
N SER A 318 -3.95 -8.37 -4.60
CA SER A 318 -3.50 -9.75 -4.64
C SER A 318 -3.44 -10.30 -6.07
N ALA A 319 -2.47 -11.18 -6.30
CA ALA A 319 -2.26 -11.82 -7.60
C ALA A 319 -1.75 -13.25 -7.42
N ARG A 320 -2.18 -14.14 -8.32
CA ARG A 320 -1.67 -15.50 -8.46
C ARG A 320 -0.76 -15.56 -9.66
N MET A 321 0.47 -16.05 -9.48
CA MET A 321 1.43 -16.34 -10.54
C MET A 321 1.64 -17.84 -10.65
N ALA A 322 1.55 -18.40 -11.85
CA ALA A 322 1.94 -19.77 -12.17
C ALA A 322 3.21 -19.76 -13.03
N PHE A 323 4.12 -20.67 -12.74
CA PHE A 323 5.42 -20.76 -13.41
C PHE A 323 5.50 -21.95 -14.36
N ALA A 324 6.45 -21.93 -15.30
CA ALA A 324 6.72 -23.07 -16.15
C ALA A 324 7.31 -24.23 -15.32
N PRO A 325 7.03 -25.49 -15.68
CA PRO A 325 7.59 -26.65 -14.99
C PRO A 325 9.12 -26.60 -14.98
N VAL A 326 9.70 -27.00 -13.84
CA VAL A 326 11.15 -27.15 -13.65
C VAL A 326 11.47 -28.55 -13.13
N GLN A 327 12.70 -29.01 -13.40
CA GLN A 327 13.18 -30.26 -12.81
C GLN A 327 13.71 -30.00 -11.40
N VAL A 328 13.30 -30.84 -10.44
CA VAL A 328 13.77 -30.84 -9.05
C VAL A 328 14.09 -32.28 -8.67
N GLY A 329 15.37 -32.61 -8.55
CA GLY A 329 15.81 -34.00 -8.33
C GLY A 329 15.34 -34.92 -9.45
N GLN A 330 14.53 -35.92 -9.09
CA GLN A 330 13.94 -36.85 -10.04
C GLN A 330 12.60 -36.38 -10.67
N ASP A 331 11.99 -35.38 -10.04
CA ASP A 331 10.71 -34.83 -10.48
C ASP A 331 10.95 -33.85 -11.65
N LYS A 332 10.41 -34.18 -12.84
CA LYS A 332 10.69 -33.42 -14.07
C LYS A 332 9.76 -32.23 -14.32
N ASP A 333 8.58 -32.26 -13.71
CA ASP A 333 7.48 -31.35 -14.03
C ASP A 333 6.96 -30.62 -12.78
N VAL A 334 7.85 -30.20 -11.90
CA VAL A 334 7.47 -29.43 -10.68
C VAL A 334 6.99 -28.05 -11.09
N VAL A 335 5.75 -27.71 -10.73
CA VAL A 335 5.12 -26.42 -11.03
C VAL A 335 5.00 -25.60 -9.75
N GLU A 336 5.62 -24.45 -9.74
CA GLU A 336 5.49 -23.47 -8.66
C GLU A 336 4.30 -22.55 -8.92
N THR A 337 3.54 -22.28 -7.86
CA THR A 337 2.48 -21.25 -7.83
C THR A 337 2.75 -20.32 -6.66
N ARG A 338 2.66 -19.02 -6.89
CA ARG A 338 2.76 -17.98 -5.84
C ARG A 338 1.46 -17.17 -5.78
N VAL A 339 0.94 -16.96 -4.58
CA VAL A 339 -0.11 -15.96 -4.32
C VAL A 339 0.52 -14.84 -3.50
N ILE A 340 0.51 -13.65 -4.06
CA ILE A 340 1.03 -12.44 -3.40
C ILE A 340 -0.13 -11.59 -2.94
N THR A 341 -0.04 -11.10 -1.69
CA THR A 341 -1.01 -10.16 -1.11
C THR A 341 -0.25 -8.98 -0.52
N LEU A 342 -0.65 -7.75 -0.89
CA LEU A 342 -0.09 -6.51 -0.38
C LEU A 342 -1.22 -5.60 0.14
N ASP A 343 -1.27 -5.44 1.45
CA ASP A 343 -2.26 -4.60 2.11
C ASP A 343 -1.80 -3.14 2.22
N LYS A 344 -2.73 -2.24 2.30
CA LYS A 344 -2.48 -0.84 2.61
C LYS A 344 -1.82 -0.68 3.98
N GLY A 345 -0.83 0.20 4.08
CA GLY A 345 -0.14 0.55 5.31
C GLY A 345 1.02 -0.35 5.70
N THR A 346 1.21 -1.50 5.04
CA THR A 346 2.36 -2.39 5.29
C THR A 346 3.47 -2.20 4.27
N HIS A 347 4.72 -2.47 4.69
CA HIS A 347 5.87 -2.57 3.81
C HIS A 347 6.10 -4.00 3.30
N LEU A 348 5.37 -4.98 3.83
CA LEU A 348 5.60 -6.39 3.55
C LEU A 348 4.45 -7.00 2.75
N ASN A 349 4.81 -7.71 1.68
CA ASN A 349 3.92 -8.58 0.94
C ASN A 349 3.85 -9.93 1.64
N LYS A 350 2.68 -10.54 1.77
CA LYS A 350 2.53 -11.95 2.06
C LYS A 350 2.74 -12.73 0.77
N CYS A 351 3.52 -13.81 0.83
CA CYS A 351 3.69 -14.75 -0.28
C CYS A 351 3.37 -16.17 0.18
N GLU A 352 2.43 -16.80 -0.49
CA GLU A 352 2.05 -18.20 -0.30
C GLU A 352 2.50 -18.99 -1.51
N VAL A 353 3.35 -19.99 -1.30
CA VAL A 353 4.00 -20.77 -2.36
C VAL A 353 3.60 -22.22 -2.25
N ALA A 354 3.20 -22.81 -3.36
CA ALA A 354 2.90 -24.23 -3.48
C ALA A 354 3.64 -24.83 -4.67
N TYR A 355 4.07 -26.10 -4.53
CA TYR A 355 4.75 -26.86 -5.56
C TYR A 355 3.91 -28.11 -5.91
N ALA A 356 3.36 -28.13 -7.11
CA ALA A 356 2.70 -29.33 -7.64
C ALA A 356 3.71 -30.30 -8.24
N ASN A 357 3.38 -31.59 -8.26
CA ASN A 357 4.19 -32.69 -8.81
C ASN A 357 5.55 -32.89 -8.11
N LEU A 358 5.71 -32.42 -6.89
CA LEU A 358 6.85 -32.74 -6.04
C LEU A 358 6.54 -34.06 -5.31
N SER A 359 7.42 -35.05 -5.41
CA SER A 359 7.20 -36.40 -4.86
C SER A 359 7.83 -36.61 -3.46
N GLU A 360 8.83 -35.81 -3.11
CA GLU A 360 9.57 -35.95 -1.86
C GLU A 360 9.74 -34.61 -1.15
N ALA A 361 9.91 -34.68 0.16
CA ALA A 361 10.27 -33.51 0.98
C ALA A 361 11.53 -32.80 0.47
N ARG A 362 11.51 -31.49 0.48
CA ARG A 362 12.64 -30.63 0.07
C ARG A 362 12.87 -29.52 1.12
N LYS A 363 14.00 -28.86 1.01
CA LYS A 363 14.18 -27.56 1.63
C LYS A 363 13.63 -26.49 0.67
N VAL A 364 12.98 -25.51 1.24
CA VAL A 364 12.59 -24.28 0.57
C VAL A 364 13.27 -23.10 1.25
N ALA A 365 13.78 -22.19 0.45
CA ALA A 365 14.38 -20.95 0.94
C ALA A 365 13.62 -19.75 0.36
N ALA A 366 13.61 -18.64 1.10
CA ALA A 366 13.33 -17.33 0.54
C ALA A 366 14.38 -16.35 1.05
N GLY A 367 14.78 -15.40 0.21
CA GLY A 367 15.89 -14.53 0.59
C GLY A 367 16.17 -13.41 -0.39
N ILE A 368 17.29 -12.74 -0.15
CA ILE A 368 17.64 -11.45 -0.72
C ILE A 368 19.04 -11.57 -1.36
N ALA A 369 19.21 -10.99 -2.55
CA ALA A 369 20.52 -10.85 -3.17
C ALA A 369 21.39 -9.87 -2.37
N VAL A 370 22.64 -10.24 -2.14
CA VAL A 370 23.65 -9.41 -1.48
C VAL A 370 24.63 -8.89 -2.53
N HIS A 371 24.67 -7.59 -2.70
CA HIS A 371 25.52 -6.93 -3.68
C HIS A 371 26.91 -6.57 -3.13
N LYS A 372 27.91 -6.56 -4.00
CA LYS A 372 29.31 -6.26 -3.65
C LYS A 372 29.53 -4.85 -3.11
N SER A 373 28.60 -3.94 -3.37
CA SER A 373 28.61 -2.56 -2.84
C SER A 373 28.47 -2.53 -1.31
N MET A 374 27.73 -3.51 -0.73
CA MET A 374 27.48 -3.61 0.71
C MET A 374 27.46 -5.09 1.17
N PRO A 375 28.58 -5.83 1.04
CA PRO A 375 28.59 -7.29 1.16
C PRO A 375 28.31 -7.81 2.57
N ASP A 376 28.44 -6.97 3.60
CA ASP A 376 28.25 -7.35 5.01
C ASP A 376 27.04 -6.64 5.66
N ALA A 377 26.23 -5.90 4.88
CA ALA A 377 25.13 -5.10 5.40
C ALA A 377 23.83 -5.90 5.57
N TYR A 378 23.94 -7.17 5.96
CA TYR A 378 22.80 -8.04 6.20
C TYR A 378 22.67 -8.46 7.67
N VAL A 379 21.46 -8.82 8.04
CA VAL A 379 21.11 -9.36 9.36
C VAL A 379 20.40 -10.69 9.18
N MET A 380 20.81 -11.67 9.98
CA MET A 380 20.20 -12.99 10.05
C MET A 380 19.70 -13.26 11.46
N ASN A 381 18.41 -13.30 11.67
CA ASN A 381 17.81 -13.52 12.98
C ASN A 381 16.88 -14.74 12.99
N LYS A 382 17.46 -15.92 13.21
CA LYS A 382 16.70 -17.17 13.30
C LYS A 382 15.64 -17.16 14.40
N LYS A 383 15.95 -16.55 15.56
CA LYS A 383 15.06 -16.55 16.72
C LYS A 383 13.77 -15.77 16.46
N LEU A 384 13.87 -14.64 15.78
CA LEU A 384 12.71 -13.81 15.40
C LEU A 384 12.18 -14.15 14.02
N GLY A 385 12.87 -15.02 13.28
CA GLY A 385 12.42 -15.58 12.00
C GLY A 385 12.52 -14.58 10.86
N TYR A 386 13.65 -13.82 10.73
CA TYR A 386 13.83 -12.95 9.58
C TYR A 386 15.29 -12.87 9.10
N VAL A 387 15.43 -12.48 7.86
CA VAL A 387 16.66 -11.96 7.26
C VAL A 387 16.39 -10.57 6.69
N ALA A 388 17.36 -9.67 6.76
CA ALA A 388 17.25 -8.32 6.24
C ALA A 388 18.57 -7.86 5.63
N TYR A 389 18.50 -6.89 4.70
CA TYR A 389 19.68 -6.38 4.01
C TYR A 389 19.49 -4.90 3.69
N ALA A 390 20.57 -4.12 3.81
CA ALA A 390 20.66 -2.75 3.32
C ALA A 390 21.48 -2.70 2.03
N ASP A 391 20.94 -2.08 0.98
CA ASP A 391 21.56 -1.96 -0.32
C ASP A 391 21.82 -0.50 -0.68
N ALA A 392 22.99 -0.23 -1.25
CA ALA A 392 23.35 1.11 -1.75
C ALA A 392 22.62 1.50 -3.04
N MET A 393 21.90 0.56 -3.64
CA MET A 393 21.22 0.72 -4.93
C MET A 393 22.18 1.04 -6.11
N ASP A 394 21.59 1.17 -7.30
CA ASP A 394 22.33 1.63 -8.48
C ASP A 394 22.70 3.09 -8.34
N HIS A 395 23.87 3.45 -8.86
CA HIS A 395 24.38 4.81 -8.85
C HIS A 395 24.45 5.45 -7.46
N PRO A 396 25.16 4.84 -6.48
CA PRO A 396 25.26 5.38 -5.13
C PRO A 396 25.87 6.80 -5.08
N GLU A 397 26.65 7.17 -6.10
CA GLU A 397 27.20 8.52 -6.28
C GLU A 397 26.11 9.59 -6.48
N ALA A 398 24.91 9.21 -6.92
CA ALA A 398 23.76 10.09 -7.04
C ALA A 398 23.05 10.37 -5.70
N MET A 399 23.59 9.85 -4.61
CA MET A 399 23.03 9.97 -3.26
C MET A 399 21.55 9.51 -3.19
N ASN A 400 21.24 8.41 -3.85
CA ASN A 400 19.89 7.83 -3.89
C ASN A 400 19.39 7.32 -2.54
N GLY A 401 20.26 7.27 -1.53
CA GLY A 401 19.98 6.71 -0.21
C GLY A 401 20.20 5.21 -0.19
N LEU A 402 19.59 4.54 0.78
CA LEU A 402 19.62 3.09 0.94
C LEU A 402 18.24 2.50 0.80
N ILE A 403 18.16 1.34 0.16
CA ILE A 403 16.98 0.49 0.23
C ILE A 403 17.18 -0.56 1.32
N TYR A 404 16.16 -0.80 2.11
CA TYR A 404 16.14 -1.87 3.11
C TYR A 404 15.17 -2.93 2.63
N ILE A 405 15.61 -4.18 2.65
CA ILE A 405 14.84 -5.34 2.21
C ILE A 405 14.77 -6.34 3.36
N ALA A 406 13.68 -7.08 3.50
CA ALA A 406 13.58 -8.17 4.47
C ALA A 406 12.72 -9.32 3.96
N CYS A 407 13.04 -10.53 4.44
CA CYS A 407 12.14 -11.68 4.40
C CYS A 407 11.84 -12.12 5.83
N LEU A 408 10.55 -12.28 6.16
CA LEU A 408 10.05 -12.65 7.48
C LEU A 408 9.28 -13.98 7.37
N PHE A 409 9.51 -14.86 8.33
CA PHE A 409 9.01 -16.23 8.37
C PHE A 409 8.23 -16.46 9.67
N PRO A 410 6.93 -16.21 9.71
CA PRO A 410 6.15 -16.22 10.96
C PRO A 410 6.04 -17.62 11.59
N GLU A 411 6.09 -18.68 10.79
CA GLU A 411 6.02 -20.07 11.24
C GLU A 411 7.36 -20.63 11.75
N GLY A 412 8.42 -19.79 11.66
CA GLY A 412 9.78 -20.15 12.08
C GLY A 412 10.62 -20.69 10.93
N LEU A 413 11.88 -20.95 11.24
CA LEU A 413 12.92 -21.34 10.29
C LEU A 413 13.74 -22.53 10.79
N LYS A 414 14.13 -23.40 9.86
CA LYS A 414 15.16 -24.43 10.12
C LYS A 414 16.53 -23.78 10.32
N SER A 415 16.91 -22.88 9.40
CA SER A 415 18.17 -22.13 9.46
C SER A 415 18.03 -20.75 8.79
N VAL A 416 19.00 -19.91 9.07
CA VAL A 416 19.30 -18.69 8.29
C VAL A 416 20.74 -18.84 7.80
N GLU A 417 20.98 -18.54 6.52
CA GLU A 417 22.24 -18.84 5.88
C GLU A 417 22.66 -17.71 4.94
N TYR A 418 23.98 -17.45 4.85
CA TYR A 418 24.56 -16.74 3.72
C TYR A 418 25.06 -17.80 2.72
N VAL A 419 24.58 -17.72 1.50
CA VAL A 419 24.95 -18.62 0.40
C VAL A 419 25.73 -17.81 -0.64
N PRO A 420 27.07 -17.97 -0.71
CA PRO A 420 27.87 -17.24 -1.69
C PRO A 420 27.56 -17.70 -3.11
N MET A 421 27.61 -16.79 -4.06
CA MET A 421 27.54 -17.14 -5.48
C MET A 421 28.92 -17.57 -5.99
N ALA A 422 28.94 -18.59 -6.86
CA ALA A 422 30.19 -19.06 -7.48
C ALA A 422 30.81 -18.01 -8.41
N LYS A 423 30.00 -17.11 -8.97
CA LYS A 423 30.39 -16.01 -9.83
C LYS A 423 29.50 -14.82 -9.55
N GLU A 424 30.08 -13.61 -9.57
CA GLU A 424 29.32 -12.36 -9.52
C GLU A 424 28.38 -12.27 -10.72
N GLU A 425 27.09 -11.99 -10.45
CA GLU A 425 26.09 -11.76 -11.49
C GLU A 425 25.30 -10.48 -11.13
N ALA A 426 25.21 -9.54 -12.04
CA ALA A 426 24.50 -8.26 -11.82
C ALA A 426 24.93 -7.52 -10.54
N GLY A 427 26.23 -7.63 -10.16
CA GLY A 427 26.75 -7.05 -8.93
C GLY A 427 26.47 -7.84 -7.65
N ALA A 428 25.67 -8.90 -7.70
CA ALA A 428 25.43 -9.76 -6.55
C ALA A 428 26.58 -10.77 -6.35
N VAL A 429 26.93 -11.01 -5.09
CA VAL A 429 28.02 -11.90 -4.65
C VAL A 429 27.50 -13.07 -3.78
N GLY A 430 26.26 -13.04 -3.38
CA GLY A 430 25.65 -14.07 -2.55
C GLY A 430 24.17 -13.77 -2.27
N HIS A 431 23.59 -14.62 -1.42
CA HIS A 431 22.22 -14.47 -0.93
C HIS A 431 22.17 -14.65 0.58
N VAL A 432 21.37 -13.87 1.25
CA VAL A 432 20.98 -14.12 2.64
C VAL A 432 19.57 -14.69 2.64
N VAL A 433 19.41 -15.89 3.22
CA VAL A 433 18.18 -16.67 3.10
C VAL A 433 17.70 -17.21 4.45
N GLY A 434 16.38 -17.32 4.59
CA GLY A 434 15.73 -18.16 5.56
C GLY A 434 15.33 -19.49 4.90
N VAL A 435 15.62 -20.60 5.58
CA VAL A 435 15.39 -21.96 5.07
C VAL A 435 14.37 -22.67 5.95
N SER A 436 13.39 -23.32 5.31
CA SER A 436 12.38 -24.17 5.94
C SER A 436 12.34 -25.54 5.28
N ASN A 437 11.69 -26.51 5.91
CA ASN A 437 11.32 -27.76 5.26
C ASN A 437 10.01 -27.53 4.49
N TYR A 438 9.83 -28.28 3.43
CA TYR A 438 8.63 -28.30 2.62
C TYR A 438 8.25 -29.74 2.31
N GLU A 439 7.04 -30.14 2.66
CA GLU A 439 6.48 -31.45 2.33
C GLU A 439 5.55 -31.31 1.10
N PRO A 440 5.48 -32.33 0.23
CA PRO A 440 4.55 -32.31 -0.89
C PRO A 440 3.13 -32.02 -0.45
N GLY A 441 2.51 -30.98 -1.05
CA GLY A 441 1.17 -30.54 -0.72
C GLY A 441 1.09 -29.42 0.34
N ASP A 442 2.20 -29.06 0.95
CA ASP A 442 2.26 -27.91 1.86
C ASP A 442 2.10 -26.56 1.13
N THR A 443 1.83 -25.53 1.89
CA THR A 443 1.97 -24.13 1.47
C THR A 443 3.07 -23.47 2.29
N PHE A 444 4.10 -22.98 1.64
CA PHE A 444 5.16 -22.21 2.29
C PHE A 444 4.76 -20.74 2.33
N THR A 445 4.50 -20.24 3.54
CA THR A 445 4.12 -18.84 3.76
C THR A 445 5.29 -18.06 4.33
N TYR A 446 5.65 -16.98 3.66
CA TYR A 446 6.61 -16.00 4.14
C TYR A 446 6.17 -14.59 3.73
N TYR A 447 6.87 -13.59 4.27
CA TYR A 447 6.65 -12.19 3.90
C TYR A 447 7.94 -11.61 3.35
N PHE A 448 7.84 -10.77 2.32
CA PHE A 448 8.97 -10.01 1.80
C PHE A 448 8.58 -8.55 1.70
N GLY A 449 9.54 -7.65 1.94
CA GLY A 449 9.24 -6.25 1.98
C GLY A 449 10.45 -5.37 1.76
N SER A 450 10.19 -4.09 1.47
CA SER A 450 11.21 -3.08 1.30
C SER A 450 10.81 -1.74 1.88
N ALA A 451 11.81 -0.92 2.15
CA ALA A 451 11.65 0.47 2.56
C ALA A 451 12.81 1.32 2.03
N TRP A 452 12.63 2.62 2.02
CA TRP A 452 13.61 3.55 1.49
C TRP A 452 14.05 4.57 2.54
N SER A 453 15.37 4.79 2.66
CA SER A 453 15.94 5.73 3.64
C SER A 453 15.52 7.18 3.43
N LYS A 454 15.01 7.53 2.25
CA LYS A 454 14.49 8.88 1.95
C LYS A 454 12.99 9.01 2.21
N TYR A 455 12.35 8.04 2.83
CA TYR A 455 10.93 8.10 3.17
C TYR A 455 10.71 7.93 4.68
N ASP A 456 10.20 6.82 5.11
CA ASP A 456 9.75 6.60 6.50
C ASP A 456 10.67 5.65 7.31
N MET A 457 11.73 5.11 6.68
CA MET A 457 12.70 4.22 7.33
C MET A 457 14.12 4.80 7.18
N PRO A 458 14.55 5.70 8.07
CA PRO A 458 15.79 6.44 7.90
C PRO A 458 17.05 5.59 8.00
N ASP A 459 16.99 4.47 8.72
CA ASP A 459 18.15 3.58 8.92
C ASP A 459 17.74 2.11 9.10
N MET A 460 18.75 1.23 9.10
CA MET A 460 18.57 -0.22 9.22
C MET A 460 17.99 -0.65 10.57
N ALA A 461 18.26 0.08 11.64
CA ALA A 461 17.74 -0.27 12.98
C ALA A 461 16.22 -0.04 13.04
N VAL A 462 15.74 1.07 12.49
CA VAL A 462 14.30 1.37 12.37
C VAL A 462 13.61 0.34 11.47
N TRP A 463 14.27 -0.08 10.38
CA TRP A 463 13.75 -1.13 9.51
C TRP A 463 13.61 -2.48 10.23
N GLN A 464 14.65 -2.91 10.96
CA GLN A 464 14.62 -4.14 11.75
C GLN A 464 13.49 -4.10 12.78
N GLU A 465 13.35 -3.00 13.52
CA GLU A 465 12.27 -2.83 14.49
C GLU A 465 10.89 -2.95 13.83
N ASN A 466 10.71 -2.37 12.63
CA ASN A 466 9.47 -2.49 11.86
C ASN A 466 9.17 -3.96 11.47
N VAL A 467 10.17 -4.69 10.98
CA VAL A 467 10.04 -6.12 10.62
C VAL A 467 9.70 -6.97 11.85
N GLU A 468 10.40 -6.74 12.96
CA GLU A 468 10.16 -7.45 14.21
C GLU A 468 8.79 -7.15 14.81
N ARG A 469 8.37 -5.89 14.77
CA ARG A 469 7.03 -5.46 15.17
C ARG A 469 5.97 -6.16 14.33
N TYR A 470 6.13 -6.19 13.02
CA TYR A 470 5.21 -6.87 12.12
C TYR A 470 5.14 -8.38 12.42
N GLY A 471 6.28 -9.03 12.68
CA GLY A 471 6.32 -10.42 13.10
C GLY A 471 5.57 -10.69 14.41
N ARG A 472 5.65 -9.77 15.38
CA ARG A 472 4.84 -9.84 16.62
C ARG A 472 3.34 -9.65 16.32
N GLN A 473 3.01 -8.75 15.41
CA GLN A 473 1.63 -8.46 15.01
C GLN A 473 0.96 -9.64 14.33
N LEU A 474 1.67 -10.38 13.48
CA LEU A 474 1.17 -11.62 12.87
C LEU A 474 0.84 -12.70 13.91
N LYS A 475 1.62 -12.78 14.99
CA LYS A 475 1.39 -13.73 16.11
C LYS A 475 0.27 -13.29 17.05
N THR A 476 -0.10 -12.03 17.01
CA THR A 476 -1.15 -11.45 17.87
C THR A 476 -2.05 -10.57 17.01
N PRO A 477 -2.87 -11.16 16.14
CA PRO A 477 -3.77 -10.40 15.29
C PRO A 477 -4.78 -9.60 16.11
N LEU A 478 -5.31 -8.53 15.52
CA LEU A 478 -6.42 -7.78 16.12
C LEU A 478 -7.64 -8.70 16.26
N ALA A 479 -8.26 -8.68 17.44
CA ALA A 479 -9.48 -9.46 17.68
C ALA A 479 -10.70 -8.68 17.14
N VAL A 480 -11.47 -9.30 16.26
CA VAL A 480 -12.63 -8.69 15.62
C VAL A 480 -13.90 -9.38 16.10
N THR A 481 -14.89 -8.61 16.55
CA THR A 481 -16.18 -9.10 17.05
C THR A 481 -17.33 -8.35 16.39
N LEU A 482 -18.30 -9.07 15.88
CA LEU A 482 -19.58 -8.53 15.38
C LEU A 482 -20.61 -8.47 16.52
N LYS A 483 -21.18 -7.30 16.74
CA LYS A 483 -22.24 -7.05 17.74
C LYS A 483 -23.57 -6.73 17.07
#